data_8be4d6e838f1408d34b2215f404f79f1
#
_entry.id   8be4d6e838f1408d34b2215f404f79f1
#
_cell.length_a   1.000
_cell.length_b   1.000
_cell.length_c   1.000
_cell.angle_alpha   90.00
_cell.angle_beta   90.00
_cell.angle_gamma   90.00
#
_symmetry.space_group_name_H-M   'P 1'
#
loop_
_entity.id
_entity.type
_entity.pdbx_description
1 polymer ?
#
loop_
_entity_poly.entity_id
_entity_poly.type
_entity_poly.pdbx_seq_one_letter_code
_entity_poly.pdbx_strand_id
1 'polypeptide(L)'
;LELINDKEMILHVYNNAVKSNVGEVYVATPDKSIEELIKKNNGKAILTKTSHSTGTDRVFEAVQNSLQNKPEVIINLQGDMPNINPKAISFLSNHMLKGQSQIATLASKMEKKEIKDQNIVKVKTQSKIDDSLFSSAVDFFRSSNENTLENVYHHIGIYAFTYEALLRYVNLKRTSLEIERN
;
A
#
# COMPACT_ATOMS: atom_id res chain seq x y z
N LEU A 1 17.33 8.43 -8.62
CA LEU A 1 16.24 7.64 -9.25
C LEU A 1 16.79 6.29 -9.69
N GLU A 2 16.33 5.21 -9.08
CA GLU A 2 16.75 3.85 -9.44
C GLU A 2 16.12 3.44 -10.78
N LEU A 3 16.92 2.76 -11.62
CA LEU A 3 16.50 2.29 -12.94
C LEU A 3 16.25 0.77 -12.93
N ILE A 4 15.20 0.37 -13.63
CA ILE A 4 14.89 -1.02 -13.95
C ILE A 4 14.70 -1.10 -15.47
N ASN A 5 15.58 -1.80 -16.18
CA ASN A 5 15.58 -1.89 -17.64
C ASN A 5 15.50 -0.50 -18.29
N ASP A 6 16.46 0.38 -17.95
CA ASP A 6 16.61 1.75 -18.48
C ASP A 6 15.42 2.69 -18.25
N LYS A 7 14.53 2.35 -17.33
CA LYS A 7 13.38 3.15 -16.95
C LYS A 7 13.30 3.28 -15.43
N GLU A 8 13.00 4.47 -14.94
CA GLU A 8 12.91 4.74 -13.51
C GLU A 8 11.85 3.87 -12.83
N MET A 9 12.22 3.27 -11.69
CA MET A 9 11.36 2.36 -10.91
C MET A 9 9.98 2.95 -10.64
N ILE A 10 9.90 4.22 -10.27
CA ILE A 10 8.63 4.89 -10.00
C ILE A 10 7.70 4.97 -11.21
N LEU A 11 8.24 5.04 -12.44
CA LEU A 11 7.43 5.02 -13.65
C LEU A 11 6.83 3.63 -13.94
N HIS A 12 7.49 2.55 -13.53
CA HIS A 12 6.90 1.20 -13.61
C HIS A 12 5.70 1.12 -12.67
N VAL A 13 5.85 1.56 -11.42
CA VAL A 13 4.76 1.59 -10.43
C VAL A 13 3.60 2.45 -10.91
N TYR A 14 3.90 3.69 -11.33
CA TYR A 14 2.89 4.63 -11.84
C TYR A 14 2.09 4.03 -13.00
N ASN A 15 2.78 3.46 -14.00
CA ASN A 15 2.12 2.86 -15.15
C ASN A 15 1.25 1.66 -14.78
N ASN A 16 1.65 0.83 -13.81
CA ASN A 16 0.84 -0.28 -13.34
C ASN A 16 -0.40 0.21 -12.56
N ALA A 17 -0.26 1.28 -11.80
CA ALA A 17 -1.39 1.93 -11.14
C ALA A 17 -2.39 2.48 -12.17
N VAL A 18 -1.91 3.18 -13.21
CA VAL A 18 -2.77 3.69 -14.30
C VAL A 18 -3.47 2.54 -15.04
N LYS A 19 -2.75 1.45 -15.36
CA LYS A 19 -3.31 0.27 -16.03
C LYS A 19 -4.38 -0.45 -15.20
N SER A 20 -4.42 -0.27 -13.89
CA SER A 20 -5.48 -0.85 -13.05
C SER A 20 -6.86 -0.25 -13.31
N ASN A 21 -6.89 0.96 -13.85
CA ASN A 21 -8.10 1.70 -14.25
C ASN A 21 -9.18 1.80 -13.14
N VAL A 22 -8.73 2.01 -11.89
CA VAL A 22 -9.63 2.09 -10.73
C VAL A 22 -9.94 3.53 -10.29
N GLY A 23 -9.23 4.52 -10.85
CA GLY A 23 -9.39 5.92 -10.52
C GLY A 23 -8.21 6.78 -10.94
N GLU A 24 -8.15 8.00 -10.44
CA GLU A 24 -7.03 8.90 -10.70
C GLU A 24 -5.78 8.47 -9.93
N VAL A 25 -4.63 8.56 -10.60
CA VAL A 25 -3.33 8.20 -10.03
C VAL A 25 -2.48 9.44 -9.83
N TYR A 26 -1.98 9.62 -8.61
CA TYR A 26 -1.06 10.67 -8.23
C TYR A 26 0.20 10.10 -7.58
N VAL A 27 1.35 10.68 -7.87
CA VAL A 27 2.58 10.38 -7.13
C VAL A 27 2.78 11.46 -6.07
N ALA A 28 2.67 11.08 -4.81
CA ALA A 28 2.94 11.93 -3.66
C ALA A 28 4.42 11.82 -3.26
N THR A 29 5.19 12.87 -3.38
CA THR A 29 6.63 12.85 -3.16
C THR A 29 7.14 14.17 -2.55
N PRO A 30 8.18 14.15 -1.68
CA PRO A 30 8.88 15.35 -1.25
C PRO A 30 9.97 15.77 -2.24
N ASP A 31 10.28 14.93 -3.24
CA ASP A 31 11.39 15.08 -4.15
C ASP A 31 10.95 15.73 -5.46
N LYS A 32 11.49 16.93 -5.74
CA LYS A 32 11.23 17.66 -6.98
C LYS A 32 11.63 16.89 -8.23
N SER A 33 12.70 16.12 -8.18
CA SER A 33 13.17 15.35 -9.34
C SER A 33 12.15 14.25 -9.72
N ILE A 34 11.50 13.63 -8.74
CA ILE A 34 10.42 12.67 -8.98
C ILE A 34 9.18 13.39 -9.51
N GLU A 35 8.81 14.54 -8.92
CA GLU A 35 7.68 15.33 -9.40
C GLU A 35 7.85 15.72 -10.88
N GLU A 36 9.01 16.27 -11.24
CA GLU A 36 9.34 16.68 -12.61
C GLU A 36 9.34 15.51 -13.59
N LEU A 37 9.91 14.36 -13.17
CA LEU A 37 9.90 13.14 -13.96
C LEU A 37 8.48 12.67 -14.27
N ILE A 38 7.61 12.60 -13.28
CA ILE A 38 6.23 12.18 -13.45
C ILE A 38 5.48 13.14 -14.38
N LYS A 39 5.61 14.46 -14.18
CA LYS A 39 5.00 15.48 -15.03
C LYS A 39 5.50 15.42 -16.47
N LYS A 40 6.80 15.20 -16.67
CA LYS A 40 7.40 15.02 -18.01
C LYS A 40 6.83 13.81 -18.75
N ASN A 41 6.40 12.79 -18.01
CA ASN A 41 5.73 11.60 -18.55
C ASN A 41 4.19 11.70 -18.55
N ASN A 42 3.65 12.94 -18.55
CA ASN A 42 2.21 13.24 -18.55
C ASN A 42 1.47 12.65 -17.33
N GLY A 43 2.18 12.37 -16.25
CA GLY A 43 1.60 11.90 -15.01
C GLY A 43 1.21 13.05 -14.06
N LYS A 44 0.43 12.73 -13.03
CA LYS A 44 0.05 13.64 -11.96
C LYS A 44 0.95 13.41 -10.76
N ALA A 45 1.59 14.47 -10.26
CA ALA A 45 2.41 14.43 -9.06
C ALA A 45 2.08 15.58 -8.12
N ILE A 46 2.18 15.30 -6.83
CA ILE A 46 1.91 16.24 -5.74
C ILE A 46 3.16 16.34 -4.88
N LEU A 47 3.71 17.52 -4.78
CA LEU A 47 4.81 17.78 -3.88
C LEU A 47 4.30 17.89 -2.45
N THR A 48 4.86 17.10 -1.56
CA THR A 48 4.49 17.00 -0.15
C THR A 48 5.63 17.42 0.76
N LYS A 49 5.35 17.67 2.03
CA LYS A 49 6.38 17.99 3.03
C LYS A 49 7.38 16.82 3.18
N THR A 50 8.62 17.19 3.51
CA THR A 50 9.70 16.22 3.81
C THR A 50 9.54 15.56 5.18
N SER A 51 8.78 16.18 6.09
CA SER A 51 8.68 15.82 7.52
C SER A 51 7.75 14.63 7.82
N HIS A 52 7.13 14.01 6.80
CA HIS A 52 6.29 12.84 7.04
C HIS A 52 7.11 11.63 7.46
N SER A 53 6.71 11.02 8.57
CA SER A 53 7.35 9.82 9.10
C SER A 53 6.92 8.53 8.40
N THR A 54 5.76 8.54 7.75
CA THR A 54 5.22 7.36 7.02
C THR A 54 4.69 7.71 5.63
N GLY A 55 4.63 6.72 4.75
CA GLY A 55 3.99 6.85 3.44
C GLY A 55 2.49 7.16 3.54
N THR A 56 1.82 6.69 4.59
CA THR A 56 0.39 6.93 4.81
C THR A 56 0.11 8.38 5.17
N ASP A 57 0.95 9.02 6.02
CA ASP A 57 0.84 10.45 6.33
C ASP A 57 1.02 11.30 5.07
N ARG A 58 1.95 10.91 4.20
CA ARG A 58 2.21 11.57 2.90
C ARG A 58 1.02 11.47 1.96
N VAL A 59 0.45 10.28 1.84
CA VAL A 59 -0.77 10.05 1.04
C VAL A 59 -1.92 10.90 1.57
N PHE A 60 -2.08 11.00 2.89
CA PHE A 60 -3.11 11.83 3.50
C PHE A 60 -2.92 13.31 3.17
N GLU A 61 -1.71 13.88 3.28
CA GLU A 61 -1.43 15.25 2.86
C GLU A 61 -1.78 15.47 1.37
N ALA A 62 -1.38 14.52 0.51
CA ALA A 62 -1.68 14.61 -0.91
C ALA A 62 -3.19 14.61 -1.17
N VAL A 63 -3.96 13.77 -0.48
CA VAL A 63 -5.42 13.73 -0.58
C VAL A 63 -6.04 15.04 -0.12
N GLN A 64 -5.58 15.62 1.00
CA GLN A 64 -6.11 16.88 1.51
C GLN A 64 -5.83 18.08 0.59
N ASN A 65 -4.63 18.14 0.01
CA ASN A 65 -4.18 19.31 -0.74
C ASN A 65 -4.65 19.34 -2.20
N SER A 66 -5.08 18.18 -2.75
CA SER A 66 -5.21 18.03 -4.20
C SER A 66 -6.60 17.68 -4.69
N LEU A 67 -7.49 17.29 -3.81
CA LEU A 67 -8.80 16.81 -4.22
C LEU A 67 -9.90 17.80 -3.80
N GLN A 68 -10.60 18.32 -4.81
CA GLN A 68 -11.79 19.15 -4.57
C GLN A 68 -12.93 18.33 -3.94
N ASN A 69 -12.98 17.04 -4.22
CA ASN A 69 -13.98 16.11 -3.68
C ASN A 69 -13.28 14.98 -2.89
N LYS A 70 -13.91 14.55 -1.80
CA LYS A 70 -13.44 13.41 -1.01
C LYS A 70 -13.58 12.13 -1.84
N PRO A 71 -12.48 11.38 -2.06
CA PRO A 71 -12.56 10.08 -2.73
C PRO A 71 -13.25 9.06 -1.81
N GLU A 72 -14.01 8.15 -2.41
CA GLU A 72 -14.64 7.06 -1.67
C GLU A 72 -13.60 6.06 -1.16
N VAL A 73 -12.63 5.73 -2.00
CA VAL A 73 -11.53 4.81 -1.69
C VAL A 73 -10.20 5.47 -2.03
N ILE A 74 -9.23 5.34 -1.14
CA ILE A 74 -7.84 5.79 -1.32
C ILE A 74 -6.95 4.56 -1.29
N ILE A 75 -6.17 4.35 -2.36
CA ILE A 75 -5.19 3.26 -2.43
C ILE A 75 -3.79 3.86 -2.24
N ASN A 76 -3.13 3.46 -1.17
CA ASN A 76 -1.73 3.77 -0.88
C ASN A 76 -0.85 2.64 -1.46
N LEU A 77 -0.30 2.88 -2.65
CA LEU A 77 0.65 2.01 -3.34
C LEU A 77 2.07 2.53 -3.12
N GLN A 78 2.96 1.68 -2.59
CA GLN A 78 4.34 2.06 -2.35
C GLN A 78 5.12 2.21 -3.67
N GLY A 79 6.03 3.20 -3.73
CA GLY A 79 6.81 3.53 -4.92
C GLY A 79 7.90 2.52 -5.29
N ASP A 80 8.12 1.51 -4.46
CA ASP A 80 9.08 0.42 -4.63
C ASP A 80 8.46 -0.91 -5.06
N MET A 81 7.24 -0.87 -5.61
CA MET A 81 6.51 -2.06 -6.09
C MET A 81 6.40 -2.12 -7.64
N PRO A 82 7.52 -2.14 -8.39
CA PRO A 82 7.50 -2.04 -9.86
C PRO A 82 6.78 -3.20 -10.56
N ASN A 83 6.67 -4.35 -9.90
CA ASN A 83 6.07 -5.57 -10.43
C ASN A 83 4.64 -5.81 -9.96
N ILE A 84 4.02 -4.82 -9.29
CA ILE A 84 2.62 -4.97 -8.84
C ILE A 84 1.70 -5.26 -10.02
N ASN A 85 0.87 -6.29 -9.88
CA ASN A 85 -0.10 -6.63 -10.91
C ASN A 85 -1.27 -5.63 -10.89
N PRO A 86 -1.59 -4.95 -12.00
CA PRO A 86 -2.74 -4.05 -12.06
C PRO A 86 -4.07 -4.69 -11.63
N LYS A 87 -4.26 -5.99 -11.91
CA LYS A 87 -5.45 -6.73 -11.47
C LYS A 87 -5.55 -6.84 -9.95
N ALA A 88 -4.42 -6.92 -9.24
CA ALA A 88 -4.43 -6.94 -7.77
C ALA A 88 -4.90 -5.60 -7.20
N ILE A 89 -4.51 -4.48 -7.81
CA ILE A 89 -5.01 -3.14 -7.44
C ILE A 89 -6.53 -3.07 -7.68
N SER A 90 -7.00 -3.52 -8.86
CA SER A 90 -8.43 -3.54 -9.18
C SER A 90 -9.22 -4.45 -8.23
N PHE A 91 -8.67 -5.60 -7.86
CA PHE A 91 -9.29 -6.53 -6.92
C PHE A 91 -9.47 -5.88 -5.54
N LEU A 92 -8.44 -5.20 -5.03
CA LEU A 92 -8.48 -4.47 -3.75
C LEU A 92 -9.51 -3.34 -3.79
N SER A 93 -9.52 -2.54 -4.86
CA SER A 93 -10.48 -1.45 -5.07
C SER A 93 -11.93 -1.96 -5.08
N ASN A 94 -12.20 -3.01 -5.84
CA ASN A 94 -13.53 -3.61 -5.95
C ASN A 94 -14.05 -4.17 -4.60
N HIS A 95 -13.16 -4.70 -3.77
CA HIS A 95 -13.53 -5.14 -2.42
C HIS A 95 -13.96 -3.94 -1.56
N MET A 96 -13.18 -2.85 -1.59
CA MET A 96 -13.49 -1.65 -0.81
C MET A 96 -14.81 -0.99 -1.23
N LEU A 97 -15.08 -0.93 -2.54
CA LEU A 97 -16.31 -0.35 -3.07
C LEU A 97 -17.58 -1.15 -2.69
N LYS A 98 -17.43 -2.42 -2.30
CA LYS A 98 -18.56 -3.20 -1.73
C LYS A 98 -18.90 -2.80 -0.29
N GLY A 99 -18.13 -1.91 0.32
CA GLY A 99 -18.38 -1.40 1.68
C GLY A 99 -18.15 -2.41 2.81
N GLN A 100 -17.49 -3.53 2.54
CA GLN A 100 -17.27 -4.61 3.51
C GLN A 100 -16.11 -4.35 4.48
N SER A 101 -15.23 -3.41 4.13
CA SER A 101 -14.05 -3.07 4.94
C SER A 101 -13.80 -1.57 4.93
N GLN A 102 -13.22 -1.06 6.01
CA GLN A 102 -12.78 0.34 6.09
C GLN A 102 -11.29 0.49 5.72
N ILE A 103 -10.51 -0.55 5.97
CA ILE A 103 -9.10 -0.69 5.62
C ILE A 103 -8.90 -2.11 5.09
N ALA A 104 -8.21 -2.24 3.97
CA ALA A 104 -7.84 -3.53 3.43
C ALA A 104 -6.40 -3.49 2.89
N THR A 105 -5.78 -4.66 2.84
CA THR A 105 -4.44 -4.87 2.26
C THR A 105 -4.42 -6.18 1.49
N LEU A 106 -3.33 -6.47 0.78
CA LEU A 106 -3.18 -7.71 0.04
C LEU A 106 -2.16 -8.64 0.71
N ALA A 107 -2.35 -9.92 0.47
CA ALA A 107 -1.41 -10.96 0.87
C ALA A 107 -1.29 -12.02 -0.22
N SER A 108 -0.17 -12.71 -0.26
CA SER A 108 0.07 -13.83 -1.18
C SER A 108 0.48 -15.08 -0.41
N LYS A 109 0.42 -16.23 -1.09
CA LYS A 109 0.96 -17.46 -0.53
C LYS A 109 2.43 -17.27 -0.19
N MET A 110 2.82 -17.75 0.97
CA MET A 110 4.19 -17.66 1.45
C MET A 110 4.99 -18.90 1.00
N GLU A 111 6.19 -18.68 0.49
CA GLU A 111 7.12 -19.74 0.19
C GLU A 111 7.86 -20.20 1.48
N LYS A 112 8.28 -21.47 1.56
CA LYS A 112 8.97 -21.98 2.74
C LYS A 112 10.24 -21.20 3.13
N LYS A 113 10.97 -20.68 2.14
CA LYS A 113 12.18 -19.85 2.36
C LYS A 113 11.87 -18.51 3.01
N GLU A 114 10.65 -17.96 2.79
CA GLU A 114 10.25 -16.64 3.29
C GLU A 114 9.88 -16.63 4.77
N ILE A 115 9.59 -17.82 5.33
CA ILE A 115 9.14 -17.97 6.73
C ILE A 115 10.14 -17.37 7.71
N LYS A 116 11.43 -17.60 7.48
CA LYS A 116 12.53 -17.16 8.34
C LYS A 116 13.15 -15.83 7.93
N ASP A 117 12.72 -15.27 6.78
CA ASP A 117 13.25 -13.99 6.29
C ASP A 117 12.63 -12.84 7.06
N GLN A 118 13.45 -12.14 7.84
CA GLN A 118 13.02 -10.98 8.65
C GLN A 118 12.71 -9.73 7.82
N ASN A 119 13.13 -9.68 6.55
CA ASN A 119 12.80 -8.57 5.67
C ASN A 119 11.35 -8.66 5.17
N ILE A 120 10.77 -9.85 5.21
CA ILE A 120 9.39 -10.10 4.78
C ILE A 120 8.44 -9.95 5.95
N VAL A 121 7.47 -9.06 5.80
CA VAL A 121 6.34 -8.96 6.75
C VAL A 121 5.36 -10.09 6.47
N LYS A 122 4.97 -10.80 7.51
CA LYS A 122 3.93 -11.82 7.48
C LYS A 122 2.64 -11.25 8.03
N VAL A 123 1.52 -11.71 7.50
CA VAL A 123 0.20 -11.43 8.04
C VAL A 123 -0.48 -12.72 8.45
N LYS A 124 -0.97 -12.78 9.69
CA LYS A 124 -1.84 -13.85 10.19
C LYS A 124 -3.29 -13.42 10.01
N THR A 125 -4.11 -14.29 9.45
CA THR A 125 -5.52 -14.03 9.20
C THR A 125 -6.41 -14.92 10.07
N GLN A 126 -7.63 -14.47 10.33
CA GLN A 126 -8.60 -15.22 11.15
C GLN A 126 -9.02 -16.53 10.47
N SER A 127 -9.13 -16.54 9.14
CA SER A 127 -9.46 -17.70 8.34
C SER A 127 -8.59 -17.75 7.09
N LYS A 128 -8.61 -18.89 6.41
CA LYS A 128 -7.89 -19.06 5.14
C LYS A 128 -8.37 -18.05 4.11
N ILE A 129 -7.42 -17.47 3.37
CA ILE A 129 -7.69 -16.61 2.22
C ILE A 129 -7.33 -17.32 0.92
N ASP A 130 -7.99 -16.92 -0.16
CA ASP A 130 -7.71 -17.33 -1.54
C ASP A 130 -7.93 -16.16 -2.50
N ASP A 131 -7.87 -16.41 -3.80
CA ASP A 131 -7.99 -15.37 -4.82
C ASP A 131 -9.35 -14.64 -4.85
N SER A 132 -10.32 -15.07 -4.05
CA SER A 132 -11.68 -14.52 -4.01
C SER A 132 -12.12 -14.08 -2.60
N LEU A 133 -11.41 -14.53 -1.55
CA LEU A 133 -11.85 -14.36 -0.18
C LEU A 133 -10.92 -13.40 0.60
N PHE A 134 -11.54 -12.45 1.28
CA PHE A 134 -10.91 -11.63 2.30
C PHE A 134 -11.17 -12.22 3.70
N SER A 135 -10.22 -11.99 4.60
CA SER A 135 -10.34 -12.37 6.00
C SER A 135 -9.77 -11.26 6.88
N SER A 136 -10.22 -11.16 8.10
CA SER A 136 -9.65 -10.20 9.06
C SER A 136 -8.19 -10.54 9.35
N ALA A 137 -7.32 -9.52 9.25
CA ALA A 137 -5.95 -9.65 9.73
C ALA A 137 -5.95 -9.66 11.26
N VAL A 138 -5.23 -10.61 11.84
CA VAL A 138 -5.10 -10.80 13.29
C VAL A 138 -3.81 -10.16 13.79
N ASP A 139 -2.71 -10.35 13.06
CA ASP A 139 -1.39 -9.83 13.42
C ASP A 139 -0.50 -9.63 12.19
N PHE A 140 0.48 -8.73 12.32
CA PHE A 140 1.55 -8.50 11.35
C PHE A 140 2.88 -8.65 12.07
N PHE A 141 3.80 -9.46 11.53
CA PHE A 141 5.08 -9.76 12.18
C PHE A 141 6.18 -10.07 11.16
N ARG A 142 7.44 -9.91 11.56
CA ARG A 142 8.61 -10.25 10.73
C ARG A 142 9.20 -11.60 11.10
N SER A 143 9.24 -11.93 12.40
CA SER A 143 9.72 -13.21 12.92
C SER A 143 8.69 -13.79 13.88
N SER A 144 8.58 -15.12 13.90
CA SER A 144 7.73 -15.84 14.83
C SER A 144 8.47 -17.09 15.35
N ASN A 145 8.30 -17.37 16.62
CA ASN A 145 8.73 -18.62 17.23
C ASN A 145 7.66 -19.73 17.10
N GLU A 146 6.51 -19.42 16.49
CA GLU A 146 5.44 -20.39 16.28
C GLU A 146 5.81 -21.39 15.19
N ASN A 147 5.64 -22.67 15.49
CA ASN A 147 5.86 -23.78 14.56
C ASN A 147 4.68 -23.99 13.59
N THR A 148 3.55 -23.30 13.79
CA THR A 148 2.35 -23.44 12.96
C THR A 148 2.17 -22.19 12.11
N LEU A 149 2.18 -22.38 10.80
CA LEU A 149 1.97 -21.31 9.81
C LEU A 149 0.56 -21.38 9.23
N GLU A 150 -0.39 -21.86 9.98
CA GLU A 150 -1.77 -21.88 9.54
C GLU A 150 -2.29 -20.47 9.42
N ASN A 151 -2.89 -20.17 8.27
CA ASN A 151 -3.42 -18.84 7.92
C ASN A 151 -2.38 -17.70 8.00
N VAL A 152 -1.10 -18.02 7.73
CA VAL A 152 -0.02 -17.04 7.61
C VAL A 152 0.39 -16.87 6.16
N TYR A 153 0.51 -15.61 5.73
CA TYR A 153 0.74 -15.21 4.35
C TYR A 153 1.82 -14.14 4.26
N HIS A 154 2.42 -14.01 3.08
CA HIS A 154 3.31 -12.90 2.76
C HIS A 154 2.46 -11.63 2.60
N HIS A 155 2.68 -10.63 3.44
CA HIS A 155 1.99 -9.35 3.36
C HIS A 155 2.51 -8.51 2.19
N ILE A 156 1.61 -8.02 1.36
CA ILE A 156 1.93 -7.10 0.26
C ILE A 156 1.60 -5.68 0.72
N GLY A 157 2.60 -4.80 0.74
CA GLY A 157 2.54 -3.46 1.32
C GLY A 157 1.68 -2.42 0.59
N ILE A 158 0.58 -2.85 -0.03
CA ILE A 158 -0.44 -1.97 -0.59
C ILE A 158 -1.63 -1.89 0.36
N TYR A 159 -2.17 -0.70 0.60
CA TYR A 159 -3.31 -0.50 1.48
C TYR A 159 -4.41 0.29 0.77
N ALA A 160 -5.65 -0.08 1.04
CA ALA A 160 -6.81 0.70 0.65
C ALA A 160 -7.56 1.15 1.90
N PHE A 161 -8.03 2.39 1.87
CA PHE A 161 -8.76 3.03 2.96
C PHE A 161 -10.06 3.65 2.42
N THR A 162 -11.11 3.66 3.23
CA THR A 162 -12.13 4.70 3.06
C THR A 162 -11.56 6.04 3.50
N TYR A 163 -12.06 7.15 2.99
CA TYR A 163 -11.57 8.48 3.40
C TYR A 163 -11.63 8.66 4.93
N GLU A 164 -12.73 8.28 5.56
CA GLU A 164 -12.93 8.41 7.01
C GLU A 164 -11.98 7.52 7.82
N ALA A 165 -11.66 6.33 7.30
CA ALA A 165 -10.67 5.45 7.94
C ALA A 165 -9.26 6.02 7.86
N LEU A 166 -8.87 6.57 6.72
CA LEU A 166 -7.55 7.23 6.56
C LEU A 166 -7.42 8.42 7.50
N LEU A 167 -8.46 9.29 7.56
CA LEU A 167 -8.48 10.43 8.47
C LEU A 167 -8.32 10.00 9.94
N ARG A 168 -9.00 8.93 10.37
CA ARG A 168 -8.84 8.40 11.72
C ARG A 168 -7.45 7.81 11.95
N TYR A 169 -6.95 7.04 10.99
CA TYR A 169 -5.68 6.34 11.10
C TYR A 169 -4.51 7.31 11.35
N VAL A 170 -4.41 8.40 10.58
CA VAL A 170 -3.31 9.38 10.70
C VAL A 170 -3.36 10.20 11.99
N ASN A 171 -4.52 10.24 12.66
CA ASN A 171 -4.69 10.91 13.95
C ASN A 171 -4.50 9.97 15.16
N LEU A 172 -4.28 8.66 14.94
CA LEU A 172 -4.00 7.72 16.02
C LEU A 172 -2.60 7.94 16.58
N LYS A 173 -2.47 7.81 17.89
CA LYS A 173 -1.16 7.70 18.51
C LYS A 173 -0.58 6.32 18.24
N ARG A 174 0.70 6.27 17.91
CA ARG A 174 1.41 4.99 17.76
C ARG A 174 1.32 4.17 19.04
N THR A 175 1.02 2.89 18.89
CA THR A 175 1.00 1.96 20.02
C THR A 175 2.41 1.58 20.44
N SER A 176 2.60 1.12 21.68
CA SER A 176 3.88 0.59 22.16
C SER A 176 4.38 -0.56 21.26
N LEU A 177 3.48 -1.43 20.83
CA LEU A 177 3.78 -2.56 19.95
C LEU A 177 4.27 -2.10 18.56
N GLU A 178 3.67 -1.05 18.00
CA GLU A 178 4.11 -0.47 16.73
C GLU A 178 5.51 0.14 16.84
N ILE A 179 5.79 0.82 17.96
CA ILE A 179 7.12 1.42 18.23
C ILE A 179 8.18 0.33 18.41
N GLU A 180 7.84 -0.76 19.08
CA GLU A 180 8.75 -1.88 19.35
C GLU A 180 9.09 -2.70 18.10
N ARG A 181 8.14 -2.81 17.16
CA ARG A 181 8.29 -3.65 15.94
C ARG A 181 8.81 -2.89 14.72
N ASN A 182 9.10 -1.61 14.83
CA ASN A 182 9.65 -0.77 13.74
C ASN A 182 11.15 -1.00 13.54
#